data_3273ad56c765883edcdd6662a7ef96d1
#
_entry.id   3273ad56c765883edcdd6662a7ef96d1
#
_cell.length_a   1.000
_cell.length_b   1.000
_cell.length_c   1.000
_cell.angle_alpha   90.00
_cell.angle_beta   90.00
_cell.angle_gamma   90.00
#
_symmetry.space_group_name_H-M   'P 1'
#
loop_
_entity.id
_entity.type
_entity.pdbx_description
1 polymer ?
#
loop_
_entity_poly.entity_id
_entity_poly.type
_entity_poly.pdbx_seq_one_letter_code
_entity_poly.pdbx_strand_id
1 'polypeptide(L)'
;MRQQKRRYRVSLMGRRFDISALLDKHLHPAQQLYKQVRDALNSGVDPKIAYSLPRPELFMLRRYERAVELYEEYKRTVGTPRADRILTPALPTATRHIVHFFCASTSDKQDHTYTHYKVVLAKHRGKLHLLCDCPDFINRGVQENGAPCKHIYLTLLYLRDRAVVEKR
;
A
#
# COMPACT_ATOMS: atom_id res chain seq x y z
N MET A 1 -17.81 -24.36 4.08
CA MET A 1 -17.06 -24.25 2.81
C MET A 1 -15.69 -23.63 3.10
N ARG A 2 -14.61 -24.36 2.87
CA ARG A 2 -13.25 -23.78 2.95
C ARG A 2 -13.09 -22.83 1.78
N GLN A 3 -12.95 -21.52 2.07
CA GLN A 3 -12.58 -20.56 1.03
C GLN A 3 -11.27 -21.04 0.40
N GLN A 4 -11.28 -21.29 -0.89
CA GLN A 4 -10.06 -21.60 -1.65
C GLN A 4 -9.11 -20.42 -1.50
N LYS A 5 -7.99 -20.62 -0.80
CA LYS A 5 -6.96 -19.58 -0.65
C LYS A 5 -6.37 -19.27 -2.03
N ARG A 6 -6.56 -18.04 -2.47
CA ARG A 6 -5.95 -17.52 -3.69
C ARG A 6 -4.49 -17.22 -3.44
N ARG A 7 -3.63 -17.53 -4.39
CA ARG A 7 -2.23 -17.11 -4.39
C ARG A 7 -2.05 -15.93 -5.32
N TYR A 8 -1.39 -14.89 -4.83
CA TYR A 8 -1.03 -13.70 -5.59
C TYR A 8 0.47 -13.70 -5.83
N ARG A 9 0.89 -13.90 -7.06
CA ARG A 9 2.29 -13.87 -7.45
C ARG A 9 2.55 -12.71 -8.37
N VAL A 10 3.57 -11.92 -8.05
CA VAL A 10 4.01 -10.79 -8.86
C VAL A 10 5.43 -11.05 -9.38
N SER A 11 5.64 -10.71 -10.65
CA SER A 11 6.97 -10.74 -11.26
C SER A 11 7.55 -9.32 -11.22
N LEU A 12 8.69 -9.17 -10.56
CA LEU A 12 9.41 -7.91 -10.45
C LEU A 12 10.86 -8.17 -10.86
N MET A 13 11.30 -7.50 -11.93
CA MET A 13 12.68 -7.58 -12.40
C MET A 13 13.14 -9.03 -12.64
N GLY A 14 12.30 -9.84 -13.29
CA GLY A 14 12.60 -11.23 -13.60
C GLY A 14 12.49 -12.20 -12.42
N ARG A 15 11.97 -11.75 -11.27
CA ARG A 15 11.79 -12.57 -10.07
C ARG A 15 10.32 -12.66 -9.69
N ARG A 16 9.93 -13.80 -9.15
CA ARG A 16 8.59 -14.06 -8.66
C ARG A 16 8.52 -13.91 -7.14
N PHE A 17 7.54 -13.15 -6.67
CA PHE A 17 7.24 -12.99 -5.25
C PHE A 17 5.80 -13.42 -4.98
N ASP A 18 5.60 -14.25 -3.97
CA ASP A 18 4.26 -14.56 -3.44
C ASP A 18 3.91 -13.51 -2.40
N ILE A 19 3.02 -12.59 -2.76
CA ILE A 19 2.60 -11.47 -1.91
C ILE A 19 1.33 -11.76 -1.13
N SER A 20 0.80 -12.99 -1.19
CA SER A 20 -0.50 -13.35 -0.58
C SER A 20 -0.55 -13.01 0.90
N ALA A 21 0.49 -13.36 1.66
CA ALA A 21 0.53 -13.09 3.11
C ALA A 21 0.55 -11.58 3.43
N LEU A 22 1.22 -10.76 2.61
CA LEU A 22 1.21 -9.30 2.76
C LEU A 22 -0.17 -8.71 2.48
N LEU A 23 -0.85 -9.19 1.44
CA LEU A 23 -2.20 -8.76 1.11
C LEU A 23 -3.17 -9.14 2.23
N ASP A 24 -3.12 -10.38 2.71
CA ASP A 24 -3.99 -10.87 3.78
C ASP A 24 -3.77 -10.13 5.09
N LYS A 25 -2.52 -9.82 5.43
CA LYS A 25 -2.17 -9.13 6.68
C LYS A 25 -2.51 -7.64 6.65
N HIS A 26 -2.28 -6.96 5.54
CA HIS A 26 -2.30 -5.51 5.49
C HIS A 26 -3.40 -4.94 4.60
N LEU A 27 -3.52 -5.43 3.35
CA LEU A 27 -4.40 -4.80 2.37
C LEU A 27 -5.86 -5.20 2.56
N HIS A 28 -6.16 -6.48 2.67
CA HIS A 28 -7.53 -6.97 2.76
C HIS A 28 -8.30 -6.42 3.98
N PRO A 29 -7.73 -6.34 5.19
CA PRO A 29 -8.42 -5.71 6.32
C PRO A 29 -8.76 -4.25 6.07
N ALA A 30 -7.85 -3.49 5.48
CA ALA A 30 -8.08 -2.08 5.15
C ALA A 30 -9.15 -1.91 4.06
N GLN A 31 -9.12 -2.75 3.03
CA GLN A 31 -10.15 -2.77 1.97
C GLN A 31 -11.53 -3.09 2.52
N GLN A 32 -11.62 -4.07 3.40
CA GLN A 32 -12.89 -4.46 4.02
C GLN A 32 -13.48 -3.33 4.84
N LEU A 33 -12.67 -2.68 5.67
CA LEU A 33 -13.10 -1.53 6.47
C LEU A 33 -13.51 -0.35 5.59
N TYR A 34 -12.73 -0.06 4.56
CA TYR A 34 -13.04 0.99 3.59
C TYR A 34 -14.38 0.74 2.91
N LYS A 35 -14.63 -0.50 2.47
CA LYS A 35 -15.92 -0.86 1.87
C LYS A 35 -17.08 -0.68 2.83
N GLN A 36 -16.95 -1.13 4.08
CA GLN A 36 -17.98 -0.97 5.10
C GLN A 36 -18.35 0.50 5.34
N VAL A 37 -17.34 1.37 5.46
CA VAL A 37 -17.58 2.81 5.66
C VAL A 37 -18.20 3.44 4.42
N ARG A 38 -17.74 3.10 3.23
CA ARG A 38 -18.33 3.60 1.97
C ARG A 38 -19.77 3.13 1.77
N ASP A 39 -20.07 1.88 2.06
CA ASP A 39 -21.43 1.36 1.97
C ASP A 39 -22.36 2.09 2.97
N ALA A 40 -21.90 2.37 4.19
CA ALA A 40 -22.64 3.15 5.18
C ALA A 40 -22.91 4.59 4.70
N LEU A 41 -21.89 5.27 4.18
CA LEU A 41 -22.05 6.63 3.64
C LEU A 41 -23.02 6.66 2.45
N ASN A 42 -22.92 5.70 1.55
CA ASN A 42 -23.80 5.58 0.38
C ASN A 42 -25.26 5.25 0.79
N SER A 43 -25.46 4.64 1.95
CA SER A 43 -26.79 4.37 2.54
C SER A 43 -27.35 5.54 3.33
N GLY A 44 -26.67 6.69 3.34
CA GLY A 44 -27.13 7.91 4.02
C GLY A 44 -26.78 8.00 5.51
N VAL A 45 -25.89 7.13 6.03
CA VAL A 45 -25.37 7.24 7.39
C VAL A 45 -24.56 8.53 7.54
N ASP A 46 -24.78 9.26 8.64
CA ASP A 46 -24.02 10.47 8.95
C ASP A 46 -22.50 10.17 8.97
N PRO A 47 -21.66 10.99 8.28
CA PRO A 47 -20.21 10.76 8.25
C PRO A 47 -19.57 10.67 9.64
N LYS A 48 -20.05 11.43 10.63
CA LYS A 48 -19.56 11.35 12.02
C LYS A 48 -19.79 9.98 12.63
N ILE A 49 -20.90 9.31 12.28
CA ILE A 49 -21.23 7.97 12.74
C ILE A 49 -20.42 6.94 11.93
N ALA A 50 -20.36 7.06 10.61
CA ALA A 50 -19.64 6.14 9.74
C ALA A 50 -18.14 6.06 10.08
N TYR A 51 -17.52 7.19 10.46
CA TYR A 51 -16.12 7.26 10.89
C TYR A 51 -15.92 7.15 12.41
N SER A 52 -16.94 6.81 13.17
CA SER A 52 -16.83 6.54 14.60
C SER A 52 -16.21 5.15 14.84
N LEU A 53 -14.91 5.06 14.65
CA LEU A 53 -14.12 3.84 14.74
C LEU A 53 -13.11 3.95 15.89
N PRO A 54 -12.69 2.82 16.47
CA PRO A 54 -11.54 2.80 17.36
C PRO A 54 -10.32 3.43 16.69
N ARG A 55 -9.46 4.06 17.47
CA ARG A 55 -8.32 4.84 16.96
C ARG A 55 -7.41 4.08 15.99
N PRO A 56 -7.04 2.80 16.25
CA PRO A 56 -6.21 2.04 15.31
C PRO A 56 -6.87 1.84 13.94
N GLU A 57 -8.16 1.49 13.91
CA GLU A 57 -8.92 1.30 12.67
C GLU A 57 -9.12 2.60 11.92
N LEU A 58 -9.38 3.70 12.63
CA LEU A 58 -9.50 5.02 12.00
C LEU A 58 -8.20 5.44 11.31
N PHE A 59 -7.05 5.24 11.95
CA PHE A 59 -5.76 5.53 11.35
C PHE A 59 -5.45 4.63 10.14
N MET A 60 -5.74 3.35 10.25
CA MET A 60 -5.62 2.41 9.13
C MET A 60 -6.47 2.89 7.94
N LEU A 61 -7.73 3.22 8.19
CA LEU A 61 -8.67 3.68 7.16
C LEU A 61 -8.17 4.97 6.49
N ARG A 62 -7.74 5.96 7.25
CA ARG A 62 -7.24 7.24 6.72
C ARG A 62 -6.01 7.07 5.83
N ARG A 63 -5.07 6.25 6.24
CA ARG A 63 -3.88 5.93 5.46
C ARG A 63 -4.23 5.20 4.17
N TYR A 64 -5.16 4.25 4.26
CA TYR A 64 -5.63 3.51 3.10
C TYR A 64 -6.42 4.39 2.13
N GLU A 65 -7.35 5.23 2.60
CA GLU A 65 -8.08 6.19 1.76
C GLU A 65 -7.12 7.10 0.97
N ARG A 66 -6.10 7.62 1.64
CA ARG A 66 -5.10 8.46 0.96
C ARG A 66 -4.31 7.68 -0.08
N ALA A 67 -3.98 6.42 0.19
CA ALA A 67 -3.32 5.56 -0.78
C ALA A 67 -4.21 5.27 -2.00
N VAL A 68 -5.51 5.05 -1.79
CA VAL A 68 -6.48 4.86 -2.88
C VAL A 68 -6.56 6.10 -3.77
N GLU A 69 -6.64 7.30 -3.20
CA GLU A 69 -6.64 8.55 -3.96
C GLU A 69 -5.38 8.70 -4.82
N LEU A 70 -4.21 8.46 -4.22
CA LEU A 70 -2.93 8.50 -4.93
C LEU A 70 -2.85 7.45 -6.04
N TYR A 71 -3.34 6.25 -5.79
CA TYR A 71 -3.32 5.17 -6.76
C TYR A 71 -4.27 5.42 -7.93
N GLU A 72 -5.47 5.96 -7.68
CA GLU A 72 -6.38 6.37 -8.74
C GLU A 72 -5.77 7.49 -9.61
N GLU A 73 -5.11 8.46 -8.99
CA GLU A 73 -4.37 9.50 -9.70
C GLU A 73 -3.21 8.91 -10.53
N TYR A 74 -2.44 8.00 -9.95
CA TYR A 74 -1.39 7.28 -10.63
C TYR A 74 -1.91 6.57 -11.89
N LYS A 75 -2.99 5.81 -11.77
CA LYS A 75 -3.59 5.07 -12.92
C LYS A 75 -4.05 6.01 -14.04
N ARG A 76 -4.61 7.17 -13.69
CA ARG A 76 -5.05 8.16 -14.69
C ARG A 76 -3.91 8.87 -15.41
N THR A 77 -2.75 8.94 -14.80
CA THR A 77 -1.60 9.73 -15.27
C THR A 77 -0.40 8.88 -15.67
N VAL A 78 -0.59 7.56 -15.82
CA VAL A 78 0.47 6.63 -16.26
C VAL A 78 1.12 7.13 -17.54
N GLY A 79 2.47 7.10 -17.57
CA GLY A 79 3.27 7.59 -18.68
C GLY A 79 3.56 9.10 -18.64
N THR A 80 3.15 9.79 -17.59
CA THR A 80 3.45 11.22 -17.36
C THR A 80 4.42 11.39 -16.18
N PRO A 81 5.15 12.55 -16.12
CA PRO A 81 6.00 12.87 -14.96
C PRO A 81 5.24 12.89 -13.62
N ARG A 82 3.93 13.15 -13.65
CA ARG A 82 3.10 13.15 -12.44
C ARG A 82 2.94 11.75 -11.87
N ALA A 83 2.71 10.74 -12.71
CA ALA A 83 2.65 9.35 -12.25
C ALA A 83 3.97 8.91 -11.61
N ASP A 84 5.10 9.28 -12.22
CA ASP A 84 6.43 8.94 -11.71
C ASP A 84 6.71 9.59 -10.34
N ARG A 85 6.11 10.75 -10.07
CA ARG A 85 6.17 11.38 -8.74
C ARG A 85 5.35 10.64 -7.70
N ILE A 86 4.20 10.09 -8.09
CA ILE A 86 3.34 9.34 -7.16
C ILE A 86 4.00 8.01 -6.82
N LEU A 87 4.43 7.26 -7.81
CA LEU A 87 5.07 5.95 -7.63
C LEU A 87 6.02 5.66 -8.80
N THR A 88 7.29 5.50 -8.47
CA THR A 88 8.26 4.92 -9.41
C THR A 88 8.37 3.43 -9.12
N PRO A 89 7.98 2.58 -10.09
CA PRO A 89 8.02 1.12 -9.91
C PRO A 89 9.46 0.63 -9.72
N ALA A 90 9.54 -0.55 -9.14
CA ALA A 90 10.72 -1.31 -8.79
C ALA A 90 12.00 -0.97 -9.59
N LEU A 91 12.98 -0.40 -8.90
CA LEU A 91 14.31 -0.16 -9.45
C LEU A 91 15.24 -1.34 -9.13
N PRO A 92 16.23 -1.61 -10.03
CA PRO A 92 17.25 -2.62 -9.79
C PRO A 92 17.99 -2.37 -8.48
N THR A 93 18.14 -3.42 -7.68
CA THR A 93 19.03 -3.39 -6.52
C THR A 93 20.13 -4.43 -6.73
N ALA A 94 21.27 -4.21 -6.10
CA ALA A 94 22.39 -5.13 -6.17
C ALA A 94 22.08 -6.49 -5.51
N THR A 95 21.07 -6.57 -4.66
CA THR A 95 20.71 -7.77 -3.93
C THR A 95 19.48 -8.46 -4.51
N ARG A 96 19.52 -9.80 -4.59
CA ARG A 96 18.44 -10.62 -5.18
C ARG A 96 17.14 -10.66 -4.35
N HIS A 97 17.14 -10.15 -3.13
CA HIS A 97 16.04 -10.29 -2.18
C HIS A 97 15.38 -8.97 -1.81
N ILE A 98 15.79 -7.87 -2.43
CA ILE A 98 15.28 -6.54 -2.12
C ILE A 98 14.82 -5.84 -3.40
N VAL A 99 13.64 -5.25 -3.36
CA VAL A 99 13.09 -4.42 -4.43
C VAL A 99 12.70 -3.06 -3.84
N HIS A 100 13.12 -1.99 -4.49
CA HIS A 100 12.83 -0.63 -4.07
C HIS A 100 11.73 -0.01 -4.93
N PHE A 101 10.80 0.69 -4.26
CA PHE A 101 9.80 1.57 -4.86
C PHE A 101 10.02 2.97 -4.31
N PHE A 102 9.81 3.98 -5.12
CA PHE A 102 9.93 5.37 -4.69
C PHE A 102 8.59 6.06 -4.78
N CYS A 103 8.19 6.73 -3.70
CA CYS A 103 6.96 7.49 -3.62
C CYS A 103 7.28 8.93 -3.23
N ALA A 104 6.81 9.92 -3.98
CA ALA A 104 7.02 11.31 -3.63
C ALA A 104 6.24 11.70 -2.38
N SER A 105 6.82 12.53 -1.54
CA SER A 105 6.10 13.17 -0.46
C SER A 105 5.00 14.08 -1.02
N THR A 106 3.82 14.01 -0.43
CA THR A 106 2.69 14.87 -0.78
C THR A 106 2.59 16.12 0.11
N SER A 107 3.45 16.21 1.13
CA SER A 107 3.43 17.30 2.12
C SER A 107 4.27 18.52 1.74
N ASP A 108 5.24 18.38 0.83
CA ASP A 108 6.14 19.48 0.44
C ASP A 108 5.54 20.30 -0.72
N LYS A 109 4.48 21.03 -0.42
CA LYS A 109 3.85 21.94 -1.39
C LYS A 109 4.58 23.26 -1.58
N GLN A 110 5.53 23.61 -0.71
CA GLN A 110 6.10 24.96 -0.65
C GLN A 110 7.44 25.13 -1.37
N ASP A 111 8.23 24.08 -1.58
CA ASP A 111 9.61 24.22 -2.06
C ASP A 111 9.94 23.47 -3.33
N HIS A 112 9.13 23.18 -4.25
CA HIS A 112 9.44 22.47 -5.52
C HIS A 112 10.47 21.30 -5.44
N THR A 113 11.01 21.03 -4.27
CA THR A 113 11.91 19.91 -3.95
C THR A 113 11.06 18.75 -3.42
N TYR A 114 10.80 17.81 -4.30
CA TYR A 114 10.07 16.61 -3.94
C TYR A 114 10.97 15.65 -3.16
N THR A 115 10.68 15.47 -1.88
CA THR A 115 11.28 14.38 -1.11
C THR A 115 10.63 13.07 -1.56
N HIS A 116 11.45 12.10 -1.96
CA HIS A 116 11.00 10.76 -2.27
C HIS A 116 11.20 9.86 -1.06
N TYR A 117 10.17 9.11 -0.72
CA TYR A 117 10.26 8.04 0.27
C TYR A 117 10.44 6.70 -0.43
N LYS A 118 11.27 5.87 0.16
CA LYS A 118 11.58 4.55 -0.34
C LYS A 118 10.74 3.50 0.39
N VAL A 119 9.98 2.73 -0.38
CA VAL A 119 9.32 1.51 0.10
C VAL A 119 10.16 0.31 -0.33
N VAL A 120 10.51 -0.52 0.62
CA VAL A 120 11.37 -1.69 0.40
C VAL A 120 10.55 -2.95 0.57
N LEU A 121 10.49 -3.76 -0.49
CA LEU A 121 10.02 -5.14 -0.41
C LEU A 121 11.26 -6.03 -0.21
N ALA A 122 11.36 -6.64 0.96
CA ALA A 122 12.49 -7.49 1.33
C ALA A 122 12.04 -8.90 1.69
N LYS A 123 12.78 -9.90 1.21
CA LYS A 123 12.61 -11.30 1.62
C LYS A 123 13.64 -11.66 2.68
N HIS A 124 13.17 -12.01 3.86
CA HIS A 124 14.00 -12.45 4.95
C HIS A 124 13.44 -13.74 5.57
N ARG A 125 14.28 -14.77 5.68
CA ARG A 125 13.91 -16.10 6.21
C ARG A 125 12.62 -16.64 5.58
N GLY A 126 12.49 -16.54 4.25
CA GLY A 126 11.33 -17.01 3.50
C GLY A 126 10.06 -16.15 3.60
N LYS A 127 10.08 -15.08 4.38
CA LYS A 127 8.95 -14.16 4.54
C LYS A 127 9.22 -12.84 3.84
N LEU A 128 8.18 -12.26 3.23
CA LEU A 128 8.22 -10.93 2.65
C LEU A 128 7.84 -9.88 3.69
N HIS A 129 8.59 -8.79 3.68
CA HIS A 129 8.36 -7.61 4.50
C HIS A 129 8.29 -6.37 3.65
N LEU A 130 7.44 -5.42 4.02
CA LEU A 130 7.41 -4.08 3.45
C LEU A 130 7.79 -3.07 4.53
N LEU A 131 8.76 -2.24 4.22
CA LEU A 131 9.28 -1.19 5.06
C LEU A 131 9.23 0.14 4.31
N CYS A 132 9.07 1.24 5.00
CA CYS A 132 9.11 2.58 4.43
C CYS A 132 9.98 3.50 5.29
N ASP A 133 10.70 4.40 4.68
CA ASP A 133 11.52 5.39 5.38
C ASP A 133 10.79 6.72 5.65
N CYS A 134 9.48 6.78 5.40
CA CYS A 134 8.71 7.99 5.72
C CYS A 134 8.53 8.16 7.24
N PRO A 135 8.38 9.42 7.72
CA PRO A 135 8.21 9.71 9.14
C PRO A 135 7.01 9.00 9.78
N ASP A 136 5.92 8.84 9.04
CA ASP A 136 4.73 8.16 9.55
C ASP A 136 5.02 6.68 9.87
N PHE A 137 5.73 5.98 8.99
CA PHE A 137 6.10 4.59 9.24
C PHE A 137 7.17 4.45 10.34
N ILE A 138 8.21 5.30 10.32
CA ILE A 138 9.29 5.25 11.31
C ILE A 138 8.75 5.53 12.72
N ASN A 139 7.91 6.55 12.87
CA ASN A 139 7.44 6.99 14.18
C ASN A 139 6.25 6.20 14.70
N ARG A 140 5.33 5.81 13.84
CA ARG A 140 4.07 5.15 14.22
C ARG A 140 4.02 3.68 13.83
N GLY A 141 4.53 3.33 12.66
CA GLY A 141 4.53 1.96 12.18
C GLY A 141 5.34 1.03 13.07
N VAL A 142 6.46 1.49 13.59
CA VAL A 142 7.29 0.73 14.54
C VAL A 142 6.55 0.51 15.85
N GLN A 143 5.86 1.54 16.37
CA GLN A 143 5.05 1.45 17.60
C GLN A 143 3.80 0.59 17.45
N GLU A 144 3.26 0.51 16.23
CA GLU A 144 2.03 -0.23 15.90
C GLU A 144 2.35 -1.58 15.20
N ASN A 145 3.44 -2.25 15.56
CA ASN A 145 3.85 -3.54 15.00
C ASN A 145 3.98 -3.58 13.47
N GLY A 146 4.52 -2.51 12.88
CA GLY A 146 4.72 -2.42 11.44
C GLY A 146 3.44 -2.08 10.65
N ALA A 147 2.50 -1.37 11.27
CA ALA A 147 1.30 -0.88 10.59
C ALA A 147 1.65 -0.07 9.33
N PRO A 148 1.01 -0.34 8.18
CA PRO A 148 1.37 0.31 6.93
C PRO A 148 1.10 1.81 6.95
N CYS A 149 2.01 2.59 6.38
CA CYS A 149 1.75 3.97 5.98
C CYS A 149 1.03 4.03 4.62
N LYS A 150 0.63 5.22 4.19
CA LYS A 150 0.01 5.42 2.87
C LYS A 150 0.88 4.92 1.70
N HIS A 151 2.20 5.04 1.81
CA HIS A 151 3.14 4.59 0.76
C HIS A 151 3.21 3.07 0.65
N ILE A 152 3.15 2.36 1.78
CA ILE A 152 3.06 0.89 1.78
C ILE A 152 1.72 0.44 1.20
N TYR A 153 0.60 1.05 1.58
CA TYR A 153 -0.70 0.74 0.97
C TYR A 153 -0.72 1.02 -0.53
N LEU A 154 -0.16 2.15 -0.97
CA LEU A 154 -0.03 2.49 -2.39
C LEU A 154 0.76 1.41 -3.15
N THR A 155 1.89 0.98 -2.59
CA THR A 155 2.72 -0.09 -3.16
C THR A 155 1.97 -1.43 -3.21
N LEU A 156 1.21 -1.77 -2.17
CA LEU A 156 0.39 -2.99 -2.14
C LEU A 156 -0.73 -2.97 -3.18
N LEU A 157 -1.40 -1.84 -3.39
CA LEU A 157 -2.39 -1.68 -4.46
C LEU A 157 -1.77 -1.90 -5.83
N TYR A 158 -0.61 -1.29 -6.07
CA TYR A 158 0.16 -1.47 -7.30
C TYR A 158 0.55 -2.94 -7.53
N LEU A 159 1.10 -3.60 -6.51
CA LEU A 159 1.53 -4.99 -6.61
C LEU A 159 0.35 -5.95 -6.83
N ARG A 160 -0.77 -5.74 -6.11
CA ARG A 160 -1.98 -6.56 -6.27
C ARG A 160 -2.49 -6.55 -7.71
N ASP A 161 -2.55 -5.38 -8.34
CA ASP A 161 -3.09 -5.25 -9.70
C ASP A 161 -2.18 -5.90 -10.76
N ARG A 162 -0.90 -6.10 -10.44
CA ARG A 162 0.07 -6.79 -11.30
C ARG A 162 0.22 -8.28 -10.98
N ALA A 163 -0.35 -8.72 -9.88
CA ALA A 163 -0.22 -10.10 -9.48
C ALA A 163 -1.08 -11.01 -10.35
N VAL A 164 -0.52 -12.16 -10.72
CA VAL A 164 -1.28 -13.28 -11.28
C VAL A 164 -1.94 -14.02 -10.12
N VAL A 165 -3.25 -14.24 -10.22
CA VAL A 165 -4.04 -14.95 -9.22
C VAL A 165 -4.12 -16.42 -9.61
N GLU A 166 -3.51 -17.26 -8.79
CA GLU A 166 -3.60 -18.72 -8.94
C GLU A 166 -4.63 -19.27 -7.94
N LYS A 167 -5.55 -20.09 -8.44
CA LYS A 167 -6.43 -20.89 -7.56
C LYS A 167 -5.63 -22.05 -7.00
N ARG A 168 -5.72 -22.27 -5.70
CA ARG A 168 -5.21 -23.49 -5.07
C ARG A 168 -6.24 -24.58 -5.09
#